data_8b3d5b4bf22959ef4199ce04c46b8f10
#
_entry.id   8b3d5b4bf22959ef4199ce04c46b8f10
#
_cell.length_a   1.000
_cell.length_b   1.000
_cell.length_c   1.000
_cell.angle_alpha   90.00
_cell.angle_beta   90.00
_cell.angle_gamma   90.00
#
_symmetry.space_group_name_H-M   'P 1'
#
loop_
_entity.id
_entity.type
_entity.pdbx_description
1 polymer ?
#
loop_
_entity_poly.entity_id
_entity_poly.type
_entity_poly.pdbx_seq_one_letter_code
_entity_poly.pdbx_strand_id
1 'polypeptide(L)'
;MPRRDSPDVTNPTGVAKRQRVAIRSAFEMSESYPIVDDYGCTHCNYNLRGLTLDHNCPECGNPVLDSVRLVLRPPRPTTQAEAAELAALGAKLRAAVKGSEYPIEAFSFMLGVLRYAFLRKGASADVPGGMSVNARDVCDAVRGYGRLRLSGEAGAVRRLAEWKIRSSEDVGRIIFRLVETGRIQASPGDSPEQFAGLFTLETLFEKPPS
;
A
#
# COMPACT_ATOMS: atom_id res chain seq x y z
N MET A 1 -30.22 12.16 62.90
CA MET A 1 -30.18 12.34 61.44
C MET A 1 -28.86 11.81 60.93
N PRO A 2 -28.81 10.66 60.27
CA PRO A 2 -27.58 10.12 59.69
C PRO A 2 -27.40 10.65 58.29
N ARG A 3 -26.16 10.97 57.97
CA ARG A 3 -25.69 11.41 56.64
C ARG A 3 -25.73 10.26 55.66
N ARG A 4 -26.24 10.55 54.46
CA ARG A 4 -26.21 9.62 53.32
C ARG A 4 -24.82 9.64 52.70
N ASP A 5 -24.14 8.51 52.70
CA ASP A 5 -22.94 8.24 51.93
C ASP A 5 -23.34 7.98 50.47
N SER A 6 -22.77 8.75 49.58
CA SER A 6 -22.87 8.52 48.13
C SER A 6 -21.86 7.46 47.71
N PRO A 7 -22.22 6.51 46.83
CA PRO A 7 -21.26 5.54 46.31
C PRO A 7 -20.34 6.17 45.28
N ASP A 8 -19.07 5.91 45.51
CA ASP A 8 -17.95 6.22 44.63
C ASP A 8 -18.09 5.50 43.28
N VAL A 9 -18.22 6.26 42.20
CA VAL A 9 -18.26 5.72 40.83
C VAL A 9 -16.83 5.55 40.36
N THR A 10 -16.25 4.39 40.60
CA THR A 10 -14.97 3.99 39.99
C THR A 10 -15.11 3.85 38.50
N ASN A 11 -14.47 4.73 37.80
CA ASN A 11 -14.34 4.79 36.34
C ASN A 11 -13.36 3.70 35.84
N PRO A 12 -13.80 2.71 35.02
CA PRO A 12 -12.87 1.74 34.44
C PRO A 12 -12.32 2.27 33.12
N THR A 13 -11.42 3.25 33.16
CA THR A 13 -10.62 3.58 31.98
C THR A 13 -9.44 2.63 31.84
N GLY A 14 -9.73 1.42 31.43
CA GLY A 14 -8.75 0.51 30.84
C GLY A 14 -8.46 0.91 29.40
N VAL A 15 -7.80 2.06 29.19
CA VAL A 15 -7.24 2.41 27.88
C VAL A 15 -6.02 1.53 27.66
N ALA A 16 -6.20 0.48 26.89
CA ALA A 16 -5.09 -0.31 26.36
C ALA A 16 -4.12 0.67 25.65
N LYS A 17 -2.95 0.87 26.25
CA LYS A 17 -1.83 1.56 25.62
C LYS A 17 -1.43 0.78 24.37
N ARG A 18 -1.95 1.20 23.21
CA ARG A 18 -1.39 0.78 21.91
C ARG A 18 0.03 1.33 21.86
N GLN A 19 0.99 0.44 21.98
CA GLN A 19 2.39 0.75 21.76
C GLN A 19 2.52 1.27 20.32
N ARG A 20 2.86 2.55 20.21
CA ARG A 20 3.33 3.13 18.95
C ARG A 20 4.69 2.50 18.67
N VAL A 21 4.71 1.56 17.75
CA VAL A 21 5.97 1.10 17.16
C VAL A 21 6.49 2.26 16.33
N ALA A 22 7.52 2.94 16.85
CA ALA A 22 8.27 3.91 16.08
C ALA A 22 8.95 3.16 14.92
N ILE A 23 8.45 3.36 13.70
CA ILE A 23 9.13 2.89 12.51
C ILE A 23 10.37 3.78 12.37
N ARG A 24 11.51 3.25 12.81
CA ARG A 24 12.80 3.84 12.49
C ARG A 24 12.92 3.84 10.97
N SER A 25 13.34 4.97 10.42
CA SER A 25 13.74 5.10 9.02
C SER A 25 14.95 4.19 8.77
N ALA A 26 14.68 2.91 8.54
CA ALA A 26 15.68 1.97 8.07
C ALA A 26 15.69 2.05 6.55
N PHE A 27 16.27 3.12 6.03
CA PHE A 27 16.77 3.16 4.68
C PHE A 27 18.16 2.50 4.65
N GLU A 28 18.24 1.30 5.20
CA GLU A 28 19.35 0.39 4.97
C GLU A 28 18.81 -0.77 4.15
N MET A 29 19.32 -0.86 2.96
CA MET A 29 19.08 -1.81 1.90
C MET A 29 19.37 -3.25 2.35
N SER A 30 18.47 -3.83 3.10
CA SER A 30 18.25 -5.26 3.10
C SER A 30 16.93 -5.49 2.36
N GLU A 31 16.92 -6.35 1.36
CA GLU A 31 15.81 -6.58 0.42
C GLU A 31 14.57 -7.21 1.05
N SER A 32 14.47 -7.22 2.36
CA SER A 32 13.45 -7.90 3.11
C SER A 32 12.76 -6.95 4.10
N TYR A 33 11.52 -6.56 3.76
CA TYR A 33 10.68 -5.82 4.70
C TYR A 33 9.92 -6.82 5.57
N PRO A 34 10.06 -6.75 6.91
CA PRO A 34 9.29 -7.61 7.80
C PRO A 34 7.81 -7.25 7.75
N ILE A 35 6.98 -8.26 7.74
CA ILE A 35 5.53 -8.12 7.88
C ILE A 35 5.25 -7.59 9.28
N VAL A 36 4.62 -6.41 9.37
CA VAL A 36 4.36 -5.74 10.65
C VAL A 36 2.99 -6.09 11.23
N ASP A 37 2.08 -6.56 10.39
CA ASP A 37 0.72 -6.95 10.76
C ASP A 37 0.59 -8.46 10.93
N ASP A 38 -0.48 -8.88 11.61
CA ASP A 38 -0.80 -10.29 11.80
C ASP A 38 -1.44 -10.86 10.52
N TYR A 39 -0.63 -11.47 9.67
CA TYR A 39 -1.08 -12.19 8.47
C TYR A 39 -0.91 -13.69 8.64
N GLY A 40 -1.97 -14.44 8.41
CA GLY A 40 -1.90 -15.88 8.33
C GLY A 40 -1.31 -16.37 7.00
N CYS A 41 -0.46 -17.38 7.09
CA CYS A 41 -0.03 -18.13 5.91
C CYS A 41 -1.27 -18.72 5.22
N THR A 42 -1.39 -18.56 3.92
CA THR A 42 -2.55 -19.06 3.15
C THR A 42 -2.67 -20.57 3.11
N HIS A 43 -1.60 -21.29 3.47
CA HIS A 43 -1.57 -22.75 3.47
C HIS A 43 -1.85 -23.37 4.86
N CYS A 44 -1.24 -22.83 5.94
CA CYS A 44 -1.33 -23.41 7.28
C CYS A 44 -1.81 -22.43 8.37
N ASN A 45 -2.10 -21.18 7.99
CA ASN A 45 -2.53 -20.10 8.89
C ASN A 45 -1.50 -19.69 9.97
N TYR A 46 -0.23 -20.12 9.83
CA TYR A 46 0.84 -19.62 10.69
C TYR A 46 0.97 -18.10 10.57
N ASN A 47 1.14 -17.40 11.70
CA ASN A 47 1.30 -15.95 11.69
C ASN A 47 2.65 -15.54 11.08
N LEU A 48 2.60 -14.82 9.96
CA LEU A 48 3.76 -14.40 9.19
C LEU A 48 4.41 -13.12 9.72
N ARG A 49 3.90 -12.54 10.81
CA ARG A 49 4.44 -11.33 11.42
C ARG A 49 5.93 -11.49 11.75
N GLY A 50 6.73 -10.48 11.40
CA GLY A 50 8.18 -10.48 11.58
C GLY A 50 8.96 -11.23 10.51
N LEU A 51 8.29 -12.02 9.65
CA LEU A 51 8.92 -12.63 8.48
C LEU A 51 9.02 -11.62 7.34
N THR A 52 9.98 -11.83 6.46
CA THR A 52 10.16 -11.03 5.26
C THR A 52 9.62 -11.76 4.04
N LEU A 53 9.39 -11.03 2.94
CA LEU A 53 8.74 -11.55 1.75
C LEU A 53 9.54 -12.61 1.00
N ASP A 54 10.84 -12.65 1.22
CA ASP A 54 11.79 -13.60 0.66
C ASP A 54 11.93 -14.90 1.49
N HIS A 55 11.30 -14.96 2.67
CA HIS A 55 11.25 -16.16 3.49
C HIS A 55 10.12 -17.11 3.09
N ASN A 56 10.26 -18.34 3.56
CA ASN A 56 9.18 -19.31 3.55
C ASN A 56 8.53 -19.39 4.93
N CYS A 57 7.25 -19.78 4.95
CA CYS A 57 6.53 -20.05 6.19
C CYS A 57 7.28 -21.14 6.99
N PRO A 58 7.62 -20.93 8.28
CA PRO A 58 8.36 -21.89 9.08
C PRO A 58 7.63 -23.22 9.28
N GLU A 59 6.29 -23.21 9.26
CA GLU A 59 5.46 -24.38 9.50
C GLU A 59 5.28 -25.27 8.27
N CYS A 60 5.04 -24.67 7.10
CA CYS A 60 4.65 -25.45 5.92
C CYS A 60 5.56 -25.24 4.69
N GLY A 61 6.56 -24.38 4.78
CA GLY A 61 7.48 -24.08 3.68
C GLY A 61 6.86 -23.22 2.54
N ASN A 62 5.58 -22.82 2.63
CA ASN A 62 4.96 -22.00 1.59
C ASN A 62 5.63 -20.61 1.53
N PRO A 63 5.97 -20.08 0.34
CA PRO A 63 6.56 -18.75 0.24
C PRO A 63 5.67 -17.68 0.89
N VAL A 64 6.26 -16.86 1.77
CA VAL A 64 5.57 -15.73 2.43
C VAL A 64 4.97 -14.79 1.39
N LEU A 65 5.70 -14.57 0.30
CA LEU A 65 5.26 -13.76 -0.83
C LEU A 65 3.90 -14.20 -1.39
N ASP A 66 3.61 -15.49 -1.47
CA ASP A 66 2.36 -16.00 -2.02
C ASP A 66 1.17 -15.69 -1.12
N SER A 67 1.36 -15.73 0.19
CA SER A 67 0.36 -15.32 1.17
C SER A 67 0.07 -13.81 1.09
N VAL A 68 1.09 -12.99 1.01
CA VAL A 68 0.95 -11.52 0.88
C VAL A 68 0.34 -11.12 -0.46
N ARG A 69 0.65 -11.83 -1.56
CA ARG A 69 0.00 -11.59 -2.86
C ARG A 69 -1.51 -11.71 -2.82
N LEU A 70 -2.04 -12.63 -2.01
CA LEU A 70 -3.49 -12.77 -1.83
C LEU A 70 -4.10 -11.60 -1.05
N VAL A 71 -3.41 -11.12 -0.03
CA VAL A 71 -3.83 -9.92 0.73
C VAL A 71 -3.85 -8.67 -0.15
N LEU A 72 -2.95 -8.57 -1.12
CA LEU A 72 -2.89 -7.45 -2.07
C LEU A 72 -3.97 -7.53 -3.18
N ARG A 73 -4.72 -8.62 -3.28
CA ARG A 73 -5.87 -8.71 -4.20
C ARG A 73 -7.07 -7.98 -3.60
N PRO A 74 -7.85 -7.27 -4.43
CA PRO A 74 -9.12 -6.75 -3.96
C PRO A 74 -10.01 -7.91 -3.49
N PRO A 75 -10.75 -7.76 -2.38
CA PRO A 75 -11.68 -8.77 -1.92
C PRO A 75 -12.73 -9.05 -3.01
N ARG A 76 -13.17 -10.31 -3.10
CA ARG A 76 -14.31 -10.64 -3.96
C ARG A 76 -15.58 -10.09 -3.32
N PRO A 77 -16.47 -9.44 -4.08
CA PRO A 77 -17.72 -8.97 -3.54
C PRO A 77 -18.56 -10.18 -3.07
N THR A 78 -19.09 -10.09 -1.87
CA THR A 78 -19.93 -11.12 -1.24
C THR A 78 -21.41 -10.73 -1.27
N THR A 79 -21.70 -9.44 -1.49
CA THR A 79 -23.04 -8.88 -1.58
C THR A 79 -23.26 -8.15 -2.91
N GLN A 80 -24.53 -7.97 -3.27
CA GLN A 80 -24.90 -7.20 -4.46
C GLN A 80 -24.49 -5.72 -4.32
N ALA A 81 -24.53 -5.16 -3.10
CA ALA A 81 -24.10 -3.80 -2.83
C ALA A 81 -22.61 -3.62 -3.07
N GLU A 82 -21.78 -4.54 -2.55
CA GLU A 82 -20.32 -4.56 -2.79
C GLU A 82 -20.00 -4.74 -4.28
N ALA A 83 -20.75 -5.58 -4.99
CA ALA A 83 -20.57 -5.77 -6.43
C ALA A 83 -20.89 -4.49 -7.20
N ALA A 84 -21.94 -3.76 -6.82
CA ALA A 84 -22.30 -2.47 -7.42
C ALA A 84 -21.22 -1.40 -7.14
N GLU A 85 -20.71 -1.34 -5.92
CA GLU A 85 -19.62 -0.44 -5.56
C GLU A 85 -18.34 -0.75 -6.37
N LEU A 86 -17.97 -2.02 -6.46
CA LEU A 86 -16.81 -2.44 -7.25
C LEU A 86 -17.00 -2.11 -8.74
N ALA A 87 -18.21 -2.26 -9.28
CA ALA A 87 -18.53 -1.88 -10.65
C ALA A 87 -18.39 -0.36 -10.86
N ALA A 88 -18.85 0.45 -9.89
CA ALA A 88 -18.70 1.91 -9.91
C ALA A 88 -17.20 2.32 -9.86
N LEU A 89 -16.40 1.68 -9.01
CA LEU A 89 -14.95 1.88 -8.96
C LEU A 89 -14.28 1.49 -10.28
N GLY A 90 -14.75 0.40 -10.92
CA GLY A 90 -14.29 0.00 -12.25
C GLY A 90 -14.65 1.01 -13.34
N ALA A 91 -15.83 1.64 -13.27
CA ALA A 91 -16.21 2.71 -14.19
C ALA A 91 -15.31 3.96 -14.05
N LYS A 92 -14.99 4.35 -12.81
CA LYS A 92 -14.04 5.45 -12.53
C LYS A 92 -12.63 5.14 -13.07
N LEU A 93 -12.17 3.90 -12.94
CA LEU A 93 -10.89 3.47 -13.52
C LEU A 93 -10.90 3.57 -15.05
N ARG A 94 -11.95 3.08 -15.72
CA ARG A 94 -12.09 3.23 -17.17
C ARG A 94 -12.14 4.70 -17.61
N ALA A 95 -12.78 5.56 -16.82
CA ALA A 95 -12.79 7.00 -17.08
C ALA A 95 -11.38 7.60 -16.98
N ALA A 96 -10.58 7.18 -16.00
CA ALA A 96 -9.17 7.62 -15.87
C ALA A 96 -8.32 7.23 -17.08
N VAL A 97 -8.54 6.03 -17.63
CA VAL A 97 -7.80 5.53 -18.80
C VAL A 97 -8.19 6.27 -20.08
N LYS A 98 -9.47 6.70 -20.20
CA LYS A 98 -9.97 7.33 -21.40
C LYS A 98 -9.23 8.63 -21.70
N GLY A 99 -8.59 8.71 -22.86
CA GLY A 99 -7.78 9.87 -23.28
C GLY A 99 -6.40 9.93 -22.63
N SER A 100 -6.00 8.90 -21.89
CA SER A 100 -4.65 8.76 -21.35
C SER A 100 -3.74 8.04 -22.35
N GLU A 101 -2.45 8.35 -22.31
CA GLU A 101 -1.44 7.60 -23.05
C GLU A 101 -1.03 6.28 -22.38
N TYR A 102 -1.43 6.09 -21.10
CA TYR A 102 -1.10 4.92 -20.30
C TYR A 102 -2.18 3.84 -20.45
N PRO A 103 -1.81 2.55 -20.57
CA PRO A 103 -2.76 1.46 -20.63
C PRO A 103 -3.42 1.19 -19.27
N ILE A 104 -4.55 0.47 -19.27
CA ILE A 104 -5.31 0.18 -18.05
C ILE A 104 -4.49 -0.60 -17.01
N GLU A 105 -3.54 -1.39 -17.45
CA GLU A 105 -2.62 -2.16 -16.61
C GLU A 105 -1.73 -1.24 -15.77
N ALA A 106 -1.29 -0.10 -16.32
CA ALA A 106 -0.52 0.91 -15.59
C ALA A 106 -1.34 1.49 -14.44
N PHE A 107 -2.60 1.84 -14.69
CA PHE A 107 -3.51 2.34 -13.65
C PHE A 107 -3.80 1.27 -12.59
N SER A 108 -4.04 0.03 -13.01
CA SER A 108 -4.27 -1.09 -12.10
C SER A 108 -3.04 -1.37 -11.24
N PHE A 109 -1.85 -1.28 -11.82
CA PHE A 109 -0.59 -1.41 -11.11
C PHE A 109 -0.42 -0.29 -10.08
N MET A 110 -0.71 0.97 -10.45
CA MET A 110 -0.60 2.10 -9.51
C MET A 110 -1.58 2.00 -8.32
N LEU A 111 -2.78 1.45 -8.50
CA LEU A 111 -3.66 1.14 -7.39
C LEU A 111 -3.05 0.10 -6.44
N GLY A 112 -2.35 -0.89 -6.97
CA GLY A 112 -1.59 -1.85 -6.19
C GLY A 112 -0.41 -1.21 -5.46
N VAL A 113 0.32 -0.32 -6.13
CA VAL A 113 1.43 0.47 -5.54
C VAL A 113 0.95 1.31 -4.37
N LEU A 114 -0.16 2.03 -4.52
CA LEU A 114 -0.73 2.83 -3.42
C LEU A 114 -1.10 1.96 -2.23
N ARG A 115 -1.80 0.84 -2.47
CA ARG A 115 -2.13 -0.09 -1.39
C ARG A 115 -0.89 -0.64 -0.70
N TYR A 116 0.14 -0.98 -1.46
CA TYR A 116 1.42 -1.44 -0.92
C TYR A 116 2.13 -0.34 -0.11
N ALA A 117 2.10 0.93 -0.56
CA ALA A 117 2.64 2.06 0.17
C ALA A 117 1.95 2.26 1.53
N PHE A 118 0.61 2.19 1.57
CA PHE A 118 -0.16 2.27 2.80
C PHE A 118 0.18 1.12 3.76
N LEU A 119 0.26 -0.11 3.27
CA LEU A 119 0.62 -1.27 4.10
C LEU A 119 2.03 -1.12 4.71
N ARG A 120 2.99 -0.62 3.93
CA ARG A 120 4.35 -0.35 4.43
C ARG A 120 4.41 0.67 5.55
N LYS A 121 3.53 1.66 5.53
CA LYS A 121 3.44 2.68 6.59
C LYS A 121 2.68 2.23 7.82
N GLY A 122 2.15 0.99 7.85
CA GLY A 122 1.30 0.51 8.93
C GLY A 122 -0.03 1.28 9.00
N ALA A 123 -0.42 1.91 7.91
CA ALA A 123 -1.70 2.59 7.81
C ALA A 123 -2.81 1.55 7.68
N SER A 124 -3.56 1.33 8.77
CA SER A 124 -4.86 0.69 8.68
C SER A 124 -5.82 1.64 7.98
N ALA A 125 -6.63 1.12 7.05
CA ALA A 125 -7.66 1.90 6.37
C ALA A 125 -8.71 2.50 7.33
N ASP A 126 -8.71 2.06 8.59
CA ASP A 126 -9.72 2.38 9.60
C ASP A 126 -9.33 3.51 10.56
N VAL A 127 -8.20 4.21 10.36
CA VAL A 127 -7.79 5.32 11.24
C VAL A 127 -8.26 6.65 10.67
N PRO A 128 -9.27 7.31 11.28
CA PRO A 128 -9.64 8.68 10.93
C PRO A 128 -8.44 9.62 11.14
N GLY A 129 -8.01 10.34 10.11
CA GLY A 129 -6.78 11.14 10.10
C GLY A 129 -5.53 10.31 9.75
N GLY A 130 -5.73 9.18 9.06
CA GLY A 130 -4.71 8.20 8.67
C GLY A 130 -3.49 8.82 8.02
N MET A 131 -2.33 8.17 8.20
CA MET A 131 -1.05 8.62 7.65
C MET A 131 -1.16 8.82 6.14
N SER A 132 -0.87 10.00 5.68
CA SER A 132 -0.79 10.30 4.26
C SER A 132 0.45 9.63 3.65
N VAL A 133 0.29 9.12 2.44
CA VAL A 133 1.37 8.58 1.63
C VAL A 133 1.83 9.70 0.71
N ASN A 134 3.06 10.17 0.84
CA ASN A 134 3.62 11.23 0.01
C ASN A 134 4.21 10.67 -1.30
N ALA A 135 4.59 11.56 -2.23
CA ALA A 135 5.13 11.18 -3.54
C ALA A 135 6.37 10.26 -3.43
N ARG A 136 7.26 10.51 -2.47
CA ARG A 136 8.46 9.67 -2.26
C ARG A 136 8.08 8.28 -1.80
N ASP A 137 7.14 8.16 -0.85
CA ASP A 137 6.64 6.86 -0.40
C ASP A 137 6.03 6.05 -1.55
N VAL A 138 5.31 6.73 -2.45
CA VAL A 138 4.74 6.09 -3.64
C VAL A 138 5.84 5.61 -4.59
N CYS A 139 6.86 6.42 -4.84
CA CYS A 139 7.98 6.05 -5.71
C CYS A 139 8.78 4.86 -5.13
N ASP A 140 9.00 4.83 -3.82
CA ASP A 140 9.60 3.67 -3.15
C ASP A 140 8.71 2.43 -3.23
N ALA A 141 7.39 2.64 -3.17
CA ALA A 141 6.43 1.55 -3.35
C ALA A 141 6.40 1.03 -4.79
N VAL A 142 6.60 1.89 -5.82
CA VAL A 142 6.76 1.45 -7.23
C VAL A 142 7.91 0.46 -7.33
N ARG A 143 9.06 0.77 -6.71
CA ARG A 143 10.24 -0.10 -6.66
C ARG A 143 9.94 -1.43 -5.99
N GLY A 144 9.43 -1.39 -4.74
CA GLY A 144 9.13 -2.59 -3.96
C GLY A 144 8.05 -3.45 -4.59
N TYR A 145 6.91 -2.87 -4.93
CA TYR A 145 5.79 -3.58 -5.55
C TYR A 145 6.13 -4.10 -6.95
N GLY A 146 6.93 -3.35 -7.72
CA GLY A 146 7.44 -3.77 -9.03
C GLY A 146 8.26 -5.06 -8.93
N ARG A 147 9.23 -5.11 -8.01
CA ARG A 147 10.00 -6.34 -7.75
C ARG A 147 9.11 -7.54 -7.43
N LEU A 148 8.09 -7.32 -6.58
CA LEU A 148 7.17 -8.37 -6.13
C LEU A 148 6.25 -8.89 -7.25
N ARG A 149 5.75 -7.99 -8.10
CA ARG A 149 4.66 -8.30 -9.04
C ARG A 149 5.10 -8.55 -10.47
N LEU A 150 6.28 -8.06 -10.85
CA LEU A 150 6.73 -8.02 -12.23
C LEU A 150 7.99 -8.86 -12.49
N SER A 151 8.18 -9.93 -11.70
CA SER A 151 9.29 -10.88 -11.86
C SER A 151 10.67 -10.25 -11.65
N GLY A 152 10.83 -9.54 -10.53
CA GLY A 152 12.08 -8.90 -10.13
C GLY A 152 12.33 -7.56 -10.84
N GLU A 153 13.54 -7.03 -10.71
CA GLU A 153 13.89 -5.70 -11.22
C GLU A 153 13.85 -5.62 -12.74
N ALA A 154 14.48 -6.56 -13.43
CA ALA A 154 14.50 -6.58 -14.89
C ALA A 154 13.08 -6.72 -15.50
N GLY A 155 12.23 -7.54 -14.86
CA GLY A 155 10.83 -7.66 -15.25
C GLY A 155 10.05 -6.39 -15.01
N ALA A 156 10.32 -5.70 -13.89
CA ALA A 156 9.69 -4.43 -13.55
C ALA A 156 10.08 -3.33 -14.56
N VAL A 157 11.38 -3.16 -14.83
CA VAL A 157 11.86 -2.19 -15.81
C VAL A 157 11.19 -2.40 -17.16
N ARG A 158 11.22 -3.64 -17.68
CA ARG A 158 10.59 -3.95 -18.96
C ARG A 158 9.09 -3.62 -18.97
N ARG A 159 8.35 -4.06 -17.95
CA ARG A 159 6.90 -3.89 -17.90
C ARG A 159 6.49 -2.44 -17.72
N LEU A 160 7.21 -1.67 -16.89
CA LEU A 160 6.97 -0.24 -16.72
C LEU A 160 7.24 0.52 -18.02
N ALA A 161 8.31 0.16 -18.76
CA ALA A 161 8.60 0.73 -20.08
C ALA A 161 7.47 0.45 -21.10
N GLU A 162 6.95 -0.80 -21.13
CA GLU A 162 5.80 -1.19 -21.98
C GLU A 162 4.55 -0.35 -21.63
N TRP A 163 4.36 -0.02 -20.36
CA TRP A 163 3.26 0.82 -19.90
C TRP A 163 3.55 2.34 -20.00
N LYS A 164 4.68 2.71 -20.63
CA LYS A 164 5.14 4.09 -20.80
C LYS A 164 5.43 4.84 -19.48
N ILE A 165 5.64 4.12 -18.40
CA ILE A 165 6.09 4.67 -17.13
C ILE A 165 7.61 4.74 -17.17
N ARG A 166 8.17 5.91 -17.45
CA ARG A 166 9.61 6.13 -17.63
C ARG A 166 10.23 6.93 -16.49
N SER A 167 9.41 7.63 -15.74
CA SER A 167 9.87 8.48 -14.65
C SER A 167 8.83 8.62 -13.55
N SER A 168 9.20 9.25 -12.45
CA SER A 168 8.31 9.58 -11.35
C SER A 168 7.17 10.53 -11.75
N GLU A 169 7.39 11.38 -12.75
CA GLU A 169 6.36 12.28 -13.29
C GLU A 169 5.22 11.48 -13.96
N ASP A 170 5.55 10.35 -14.61
CA ASP A 170 4.53 9.46 -15.17
C ASP A 170 3.67 8.85 -14.06
N VAL A 171 4.30 8.45 -12.95
CA VAL A 171 3.60 7.99 -11.75
C VAL A 171 2.65 9.07 -11.24
N GLY A 172 3.13 10.30 -11.11
CA GLY A 172 2.31 11.45 -10.70
C GLY A 172 1.12 11.66 -11.62
N ARG A 173 1.33 11.66 -12.96
CA ARG A 173 0.26 11.81 -13.96
C ARG A 173 -0.81 10.73 -13.82
N ILE A 174 -0.43 9.48 -13.66
CA ILE A 174 -1.39 8.38 -13.49
C ILE A 174 -2.19 8.55 -12.19
N ILE A 175 -1.52 8.87 -11.07
CA ILE A 175 -2.15 9.05 -9.76
C ILE A 175 -3.15 10.21 -9.80
N PHE A 176 -2.74 11.37 -10.31
CA PHE A 176 -3.63 12.52 -10.36
C PHE A 176 -4.78 12.33 -11.35
N ARG A 177 -4.60 11.54 -12.40
CA ARG A 177 -5.72 11.13 -13.25
C ARG A 177 -6.73 10.24 -12.49
N LEU A 178 -6.28 9.38 -11.58
CA LEU A 178 -7.17 8.64 -10.69
C LEU A 178 -7.88 9.55 -9.68
N VAL A 179 -7.24 10.61 -9.21
CA VAL A 179 -7.83 11.63 -8.33
C VAL A 179 -8.93 12.40 -9.09
N GLU A 180 -8.64 12.91 -10.29
CA GLU A 180 -9.61 13.66 -11.13
C GLU A 180 -10.88 12.88 -11.40
N THR A 181 -10.80 11.57 -11.57
CA THR A 181 -11.95 10.71 -11.80
C THR A 181 -12.63 10.22 -10.51
N GLY A 182 -12.14 10.66 -9.36
CA GLY A 182 -12.66 10.29 -8.05
C GLY A 182 -12.46 8.80 -7.73
N ARG A 183 -11.49 8.13 -8.38
CA ARG A 183 -11.13 6.74 -8.07
C ARG A 183 -10.36 6.64 -6.76
N ILE A 184 -9.55 7.64 -6.45
CA ILE A 184 -8.83 7.85 -5.19
C ILE A 184 -9.00 9.29 -4.75
N GLN A 185 -8.66 9.59 -3.51
CA GLN A 185 -8.66 10.95 -2.97
C GLN A 185 -7.22 11.37 -2.70
N ALA A 186 -6.91 12.63 -3.01
CA ALA A 186 -5.67 13.28 -2.61
C ALA A 186 -5.85 13.99 -1.26
N SER A 187 -4.77 14.12 -0.50
CA SER A 187 -4.75 14.95 0.70
C SER A 187 -4.61 16.44 0.33
N PRO A 188 -5.08 17.35 1.19
CA PRO A 188 -4.83 18.78 0.97
C PRO A 188 -3.33 19.06 0.83
N GLY A 189 -2.94 19.70 -0.26
CA GLY A 189 -1.53 20.02 -0.57
C GLY A 189 -0.82 18.98 -1.43
N ASP A 190 -1.42 17.82 -1.73
CA ASP A 190 -0.86 16.90 -2.71
C ASP A 190 -0.94 17.50 -4.11
N SER A 191 0.14 17.38 -4.88
CA SER A 191 0.21 17.87 -6.26
C SER A 191 1.09 16.98 -7.14
N PRO A 192 0.87 16.98 -8.47
CA PRO A 192 1.70 16.21 -9.41
C PRO A 192 3.16 16.64 -9.40
N GLU A 193 3.46 17.91 -9.10
CA GLU A 193 4.81 18.47 -9.07
C GLU A 193 5.70 17.82 -8.01
N GLN A 194 5.11 17.26 -6.96
CA GLN A 194 5.83 16.53 -5.91
C GLN A 194 6.51 15.26 -6.41
N PHE A 195 6.12 14.77 -7.58
CA PHE A 195 6.72 13.62 -8.24
C PHE A 195 7.91 13.98 -9.14
N ALA A 196 8.22 15.27 -9.33
CA ALA A 196 9.27 15.69 -10.24
C ALA A 196 10.66 15.23 -9.77
N GLY A 197 11.40 14.58 -10.67
CA GLY A 197 12.82 14.24 -10.48
C GLY A 197 13.13 13.22 -9.38
N LEU A 198 12.14 12.42 -8.90
CA LEU A 198 12.40 11.44 -7.84
C LEU A 198 13.09 10.17 -8.37
N PHE A 199 12.81 9.77 -9.60
CA PHE A 199 13.51 8.70 -10.31
C PHE A 199 13.29 8.78 -11.82
N THR A 200 14.21 8.18 -12.58
CA THR A 200 13.96 7.73 -13.96
C THR A 200 13.88 6.20 -13.98
N LEU A 201 13.39 5.62 -15.07
CA LEU A 201 13.27 4.16 -15.17
C LEU A 201 14.64 3.47 -15.05
N GLU A 202 15.70 4.11 -15.54
CA GLU A 202 17.08 3.64 -15.47
C GLU A 202 17.59 3.62 -14.03
N THR A 203 17.23 4.64 -13.23
CA THR A 203 17.69 4.80 -11.84
C THR A 203 16.75 4.19 -10.81
N LEU A 204 15.58 3.68 -11.25
CA LEU A 204 14.54 3.19 -10.34
C LEU A 204 15.06 2.17 -9.32
N PHE A 205 15.96 1.29 -9.73
CA PHE A 205 16.52 0.23 -8.89
C PHE A 205 17.97 0.49 -8.45
N GLU A 206 18.53 1.63 -8.82
CA GLU A 206 19.83 2.05 -8.32
C GLU A 206 19.73 2.49 -6.86
N LYS A 207 20.84 2.29 -6.13
CA LYS A 207 20.95 2.79 -4.76
C LYS A 207 20.96 4.32 -4.82
N PRO A 208 20.10 5.03 -4.07
CA PRO A 208 20.21 6.48 -4.01
C PRO A 208 21.60 6.88 -3.54
N PRO A 209 22.14 7.98 -4.06
CA PRO A 209 23.42 8.50 -3.57
C PRO A 209 23.30 8.75 -2.06
N SER A 210 24.30 8.23 -1.34
CA SER A 210 24.45 8.36 0.13
C SER A 210 24.70 9.81 0.54
#